data_c6dc05d2b67e73f9b01818972fa5aad3
#
_entry.id   c6dc05d2b67e73f9b01818972fa5aad3
#
_cell.length_a   1.000
_cell.length_b   1.000
_cell.length_c   1.000
_cell.angle_alpha   90.00
_cell.angle_beta   90.00
_cell.angle_gamma   90.00
#
_symmetry.space_group_name_H-M   'P 1'
#
loop_
_entity.id
_entity.type
_entity.pdbx_description
1 polymer ?
#
loop_
_entity_poly.entity_id
_entity_poly.type
_entity_poly.pdbx_seq_one_letter_code
_entity_poly.pdbx_strand_id
1 'polypeptide(L)'
;MLNLLNINNYHYHRGGADVVYLGHAALMECQGFNNAFFSMQHPKNLPTSWSGYFVDEIEFGHSYSLPQKLLMASKVIYSFEAQNKIRRLIKDFQPDVAHLHCIYHHLSPAILSVLKEAGIPTVMTAHDLKIACPAYKMLNSTGICERCNHGSVLNVIKHRCIRNSWTASVIVAIESSLHRYMDTYSKHLDRVIVPSQFYIEKLVEWGWSAEKLVYIPNYVNVNEFIPLYTPGSYFLYFGRLAPEKGVGTLIRAAALAKVPLKIVGIGPVELELKELAAQIGGEIEFLGHHSGTGLHDLVRGARAVVLPSEWFENAPMSLLESYALGKPIIGARIGGIPEMIVEEETGWTFESQNIEDLAACLEKVMTIKESIVVGMGKAGREYVEQTFSCQRYVSSMLTLYRELMISKD
;
A
#
# COMPACT_ATOMS: atom_id res chain seq x y z
N MET A 1 -13.27 21.44 -18.61
CA MET A 1 -13.14 20.11 -17.96
C MET A 1 -11.65 19.85 -17.89
N LEU A 2 -11.11 19.53 -16.71
CA LEU A 2 -9.67 19.29 -16.54
C LEU A 2 -9.33 17.83 -16.90
N ASN A 3 -8.19 17.64 -17.54
CA ASN A 3 -7.70 16.35 -18.00
C ASN A 3 -6.71 15.77 -16.99
N LEU A 4 -7.05 14.66 -16.33
CA LEU A 4 -6.21 13.95 -15.37
C LEU A 4 -5.63 12.68 -15.98
N LEU A 5 -4.31 12.58 -16.05
CA LEU A 5 -3.60 11.37 -16.46
C LEU A 5 -3.26 10.53 -15.22
N ASN A 6 -3.93 9.41 -15.06
CA ASN A 6 -3.71 8.45 -13.98
C ASN A 6 -2.70 7.38 -14.42
N ILE A 7 -1.63 7.17 -13.63
CA ILE A 7 -0.52 6.28 -13.99
C ILE A 7 -0.29 5.26 -12.87
N ASN A 8 -0.38 3.96 -13.19
CA ASN A 8 -0.09 2.88 -12.26
C ASN A 8 0.37 1.63 -13.03
N ASN A 9 1.15 0.76 -12.39
CA ASN A 9 1.62 -0.48 -13.02
C ASN A 9 0.46 -1.38 -13.46
N TYR A 10 -0.58 -1.52 -12.63
CA TYR A 10 -1.72 -2.42 -12.87
C TYR A 10 -3.02 -1.61 -13.02
N HIS A 11 -3.84 -1.96 -14.00
CA HIS A 11 -5.15 -1.33 -14.21
C HIS A 11 -6.29 -2.28 -13.81
N TYR A 12 -6.13 -2.96 -12.66
CA TYR A 12 -7.13 -3.84 -12.04
C TYR A 12 -6.92 -3.94 -10.53
N HIS A 13 -7.93 -4.37 -9.79
CA HIS A 13 -7.87 -4.55 -8.34
C HIS A 13 -6.98 -5.74 -7.96
N ARG A 14 -5.76 -5.47 -7.50
CA ARG A 14 -4.77 -6.45 -7.06
C ARG A 14 -4.43 -6.30 -5.58
N GLY A 15 -4.35 -5.07 -5.09
CA GLY A 15 -3.98 -4.74 -3.72
C GLY A 15 -4.38 -3.32 -3.35
N GLY A 16 -4.05 -2.90 -2.13
CA GLY A 16 -4.48 -1.61 -1.58
C GLY A 16 -4.10 -0.40 -2.45
N ALA A 17 -2.88 -0.37 -3.01
CA ALA A 17 -2.44 0.70 -3.90
C ALA A 17 -3.31 0.82 -5.16
N ASP A 18 -3.70 -0.32 -5.74
CA ASP A 18 -4.51 -0.35 -6.96
C ASP A 18 -5.98 0.04 -6.66
N VAL A 19 -6.49 -0.31 -5.48
CA VAL A 19 -7.81 0.15 -5.00
C VAL A 19 -7.81 1.67 -4.85
N VAL A 20 -6.78 2.25 -4.24
CA VAL A 20 -6.66 3.70 -4.09
C VAL A 20 -6.53 4.38 -5.46
N TYR A 21 -5.73 3.85 -6.38
CA TYR A 21 -5.57 4.37 -7.73
C TYR A 21 -6.89 4.41 -8.52
N LEU A 22 -7.62 3.30 -8.56
CA LEU A 22 -8.89 3.22 -9.29
C LEU A 22 -9.99 4.05 -8.62
N GLY A 23 -10.05 4.01 -7.30
CA GLY A 23 -10.98 4.81 -6.51
C GLY A 23 -10.71 6.31 -6.64
N HIS A 24 -9.43 6.73 -6.67
CA HIS A 24 -9.04 8.11 -6.93
C HIS A 24 -9.56 8.60 -8.28
N ALA A 25 -9.34 7.82 -9.37
CA ALA A 25 -9.82 8.19 -10.69
C ALA A 25 -11.35 8.35 -10.72
N ALA A 26 -12.10 7.43 -10.10
CA ALA A 26 -13.55 7.50 -10.00
C ALA A 26 -14.02 8.74 -9.21
N LEU A 27 -13.36 9.06 -8.08
CA LEU A 27 -13.68 10.26 -7.31
C LEU A 27 -13.43 11.54 -8.11
N MET A 28 -12.32 11.62 -8.85
CA MET A 28 -12.02 12.79 -9.69
C MET A 28 -12.98 12.92 -10.86
N GLU A 29 -13.42 11.81 -11.44
CA GLU A 29 -14.48 11.82 -12.48
C GLU A 29 -15.78 12.44 -11.94
N CYS A 30 -16.18 12.08 -10.72
CA CYS A 30 -17.34 12.71 -10.04
C CYS A 30 -17.14 14.22 -9.78
N GLN A 31 -15.90 14.71 -9.78
CA GLN A 31 -15.58 16.16 -9.69
C GLN A 31 -15.44 16.84 -11.07
N GLY A 32 -15.78 16.14 -12.15
CA GLY A 32 -15.76 16.68 -13.50
C GLY A 32 -14.40 16.61 -14.20
N PHE A 33 -13.46 15.78 -13.71
CA PHE A 33 -12.23 15.50 -14.45
C PHE A 33 -12.49 14.49 -15.57
N ASN A 34 -11.83 14.70 -16.70
CA ASN A 34 -11.72 13.70 -17.75
C ASN A 34 -10.47 12.84 -17.46
N ASN A 35 -10.63 11.52 -17.38
CA ASN A 35 -9.56 10.62 -17.00
C ASN A 35 -8.95 9.89 -18.21
N ALA A 36 -7.61 9.89 -18.29
CA ALA A 36 -6.87 8.93 -19.09
C ALA A 36 -6.03 8.03 -18.17
N PHE A 37 -5.68 6.84 -18.66
CA PHE A 37 -4.95 5.85 -17.93
C PHE A 37 -3.68 5.42 -18.67
N PHE A 38 -2.58 5.25 -17.94
CA PHE A 38 -1.35 4.69 -18.46
C PHE A 38 -0.85 3.56 -17.53
N SER A 39 -0.76 2.35 -18.08
CA SER A 39 -0.48 1.13 -17.32
C SER A 39 0.28 0.11 -18.18
N MET A 40 0.46 -1.10 -17.68
CA MET A 40 0.91 -2.23 -18.49
C MET A 40 -0.28 -3.06 -18.99
N GLN A 41 -0.09 -3.78 -20.09
CA GLN A 41 -1.04 -4.78 -20.58
C GLN A 41 -1.12 -5.94 -19.59
N HIS A 42 -2.34 -6.35 -19.26
CA HIS A 42 -2.60 -7.53 -18.45
C HIS A 42 -4.02 -8.05 -18.72
N PRO A 43 -4.25 -9.39 -18.74
CA PRO A 43 -5.58 -9.97 -19.04
C PRO A 43 -6.70 -9.54 -18.08
N LYS A 44 -6.36 -9.14 -16.85
CA LYS A 44 -7.32 -8.69 -15.81
C LYS A 44 -7.58 -7.19 -15.83
N ASN A 45 -6.97 -6.43 -16.73
CA ASN A 45 -7.20 -4.98 -16.79
C ASN A 45 -8.68 -4.66 -17.01
N LEU A 46 -9.13 -3.63 -16.31
CA LEU A 46 -10.44 -3.05 -16.55
C LEU A 46 -10.50 -2.45 -17.97
N PRO A 47 -11.65 -2.53 -18.65
CA PRO A 47 -11.80 -1.93 -19.98
C PRO A 47 -11.54 -0.41 -19.94
N THR A 48 -10.74 0.06 -20.88
CA THR A 48 -10.50 1.50 -21.09
C THR A 48 -10.14 1.78 -22.54
N SER A 49 -10.57 2.93 -23.07
CA SER A 49 -10.17 3.42 -24.40
C SER A 49 -8.68 3.71 -24.53
N TRP A 50 -7.97 3.83 -23.41
CA TRP A 50 -6.55 4.15 -23.34
C TRP A 50 -5.64 2.92 -23.38
N SER A 51 -6.19 1.70 -23.41
CA SER A 51 -5.42 0.45 -23.40
C SER A 51 -4.40 0.31 -24.55
N GLY A 52 -4.65 0.98 -25.69
CA GLY A 52 -3.71 1.01 -26.82
C GLY A 52 -2.37 1.69 -26.53
N TYR A 53 -2.29 2.50 -25.46
CA TYR A 53 -1.04 3.14 -25.00
C TYR A 53 -0.31 2.35 -23.93
N PHE A 54 -0.89 1.29 -23.37
CA PHE A 54 -0.29 0.50 -22.31
C PHE A 54 0.98 -0.20 -22.76
N VAL A 55 1.98 -0.27 -21.88
CA VAL A 55 3.24 -0.98 -22.16
C VAL A 55 3.04 -2.49 -22.14
N ASP A 56 3.93 -3.21 -22.80
CA ASP A 56 3.90 -4.67 -22.79
C ASP A 56 4.12 -5.22 -21.38
N GLU A 57 3.42 -6.29 -21.05
CA GLU A 57 3.55 -6.96 -19.75
C GLU A 57 4.98 -7.49 -19.55
N ILE A 58 5.53 -7.28 -18.35
CA ILE A 58 6.74 -7.93 -17.87
C ILE A 58 6.34 -8.98 -16.86
N GLU A 59 6.28 -10.24 -17.28
CA GLU A 59 6.00 -11.36 -16.40
C GLU A 59 7.27 -11.77 -15.63
N PHE A 60 7.22 -11.69 -14.30
CA PHE A 60 8.33 -12.15 -13.46
C PHE A 60 8.09 -13.60 -13.01
N GLY A 61 9.05 -14.48 -13.29
CA GLY A 61 8.99 -15.87 -12.82
C GLY A 61 8.91 -16.93 -13.93
N HIS A 62 8.77 -16.52 -15.17
CA HIS A 62 8.82 -17.44 -16.32
C HIS A 62 10.26 -17.71 -16.78
N SER A 63 10.44 -18.84 -17.48
CA SER A 63 11.72 -19.19 -18.11
C SER A 63 11.87 -18.44 -19.41
N TYR A 64 12.75 -17.45 -19.44
CA TYR A 64 13.08 -16.65 -20.62
C TYR A 64 14.46 -16.99 -21.16
N SER A 65 14.63 -16.85 -22.48
CA SER A 65 15.95 -16.88 -23.11
C SER A 65 16.85 -15.73 -22.62
N LEU A 66 18.15 -15.87 -22.72
CA LEU A 66 19.09 -14.84 -22.25
C LEU A 66 18.84 -13.45 -22.89
N PRO A 67 18.60 -13.33 -24.23
CA PRO A 67 18.26 -12.05 -24.84
C PRO A 67 16.96 -11.43 -24.29
N GLN A 68 15.93 -12.23 -24.04
CA GLN A 68 14.68 -11.76 -23.46
C GLN A 68 14.89 -11.23 -22.03
N LYS A 69 15.68 -11.95 -21.20
CA LYS A 69 16.02 -11.48 -19.84
C LYS A 69 16.76 -10.14 -19.88
N LEU A 70 17.67 -9.94 -20.80
CA LEU A 70 18.38 -8.68 -20.96
C LEU A 70 17.45 -7.55 -21.42
N LEU A 71 16.54 -7.82 -22.36
CA LEU A 71 15.53 -6.86 -22.78
C LEU A 71 14.58 -6.48 -21.63
N MET A 72 14.13 -7.44 -20.86
CA MET A 72 13.27 -7.19 -19.68
C MET A 72 14.02 -6.38 -18.61
N ALA A 73 15.27 -6.72 -18.33
CA ALA A 73 16.12 -5.96 -17.41
C ALA A 73 16.29 -4.51 -17.87
N SER A 74 16.52 -4.27 -19.16
CA SER A 74 16.63 -2.91 -19.71
C SER A 74 15.32 -2.13 -19.55
N LYS A 75 14.17 -2.75 -19.80
CA LYS A 75 12.84 -2.12 -19.56
C LYS A 75 12.61 -1.77 -18.09
N VAL A 76 13.04 -2.63 -17.15
CA VAL A 76 12.96 -2.34 -15.71
C VAL A 76 13.85 -1.16 -15.33
N ILE A 77 15.07 -1.12 -15.84
CA ILE A 77 16.04 -0.05 -15.53
C ILE A 77 15.64 1.26 -16.19
N TYR A 78 15.38 1.25 -17.50
CA TYR A 78 15.02 2.44 -18.28
C TYR A 78 14.19 2.07 -19.50
N SER A 79 12.89 2.35 -19.48
CA SER A 79 11.95 1.92 -20.53
C SER A 79 11.75 2.99 -21.60
N PHE A 80 12.42 2.85 -22.74
CA PHE A 80 12.15 3.68 -23.93
C PHE A 80 10.76 3.43 -24.51
N GLU A 81 10.26 2.20 -24.40
CA GLU A 81 8.89 1.88 -24.81
C GLU A 81 7.89 2.72 -24.04
N ALA A 82 7.98 2.74 -22.70
CA ALA A 82 7.08 3.51 -21.85
C ALA A 82 7.17 5.01 -22.17
N GLN A 83 8.39 5.54 -22.39
CA GLN A 83 8.55 6.94 -22.82
C GLN A 83 7.86 7.24 -24.16
N ASN A 84 8.00 6.38 -25.14
CA ASN A 84 7.40 6.60 -26.46
C ASN A 84 5.87 6.49 -26.42
N LYS A 85 5.34 5.51 -25.66
CA LYS A 85 3.89 5.32 -25.53
C LYS A 85 3.26 6.48 -24.73
N ILE A 86 3.87 6.94 -23.63
CA ILE A 86 3.35 8.07 -22.85
C ILE A 86 3.43 9.39 -23.63
N ARG A 87 4.48 9.65 -24.43
CA ARG A 87 4.55 10.84 -25.30
C ARG A 87 3.36 10.89 -26.28
N ARG A 88 2.99 9.74 -26.85
CA ARG A 88 1.84 9.66 -27.76
C ARG A 88 0.53 9.94 -26.99
N LEU A 89 0.36 9.34 -25.82
CA LEU A 89 -0.79 9.56 -24.99
C LEU A 89 -0.91 11.03 -24.58
N ILE A 90 0.16 11.67 -24.14
CA ILE A 90 0.20 13.08 -23.77
C ILE A 90 -0.25 13.97 -24.95
N LYS A 91 0.24 13.68 -26.17
CA LYS A 91 -0.15 14.44 -27.36
C LYS A 91 -1.63 14.34 -27.67
N ASP A 92 -2.21 13.14 -27.51
CA ASP A 92 -3.59 12.86 -27.88
C ASP A 92 -4.58 13.27 -26.78
N PHE A 93 -4.20 13.17 -25.50
CA PHE A 93 -5.06 13.49 -24.35
C PHE A 93 -4.88 14.91 -23.80
N GLN A 94 -3.68 15.48 -23.89
CA GLN A 94 -3.33 16.82 -23.36
C GLN A 94 -3.67 16.97 -21.87
N PRO A 95 -3.01 16.21 -20.97
CA PRO A 95 -3.31 16.26 -19.54
C PRO A 95 -2.92 17.58 -18.90
N ASP A 96 -3.79 18.10 -18.03
CA ASP A 96 -3.51 19.28 -17.17
C ASP A 96 -2.66 18.90 -15.97
N VAL A 97 -2.79 17.66 -15.48
CA VAL A 97 -2.04 17.10 -14.36
C VAL A 97 -1.85 15.59 -14.54
N ALA A 98 -0.73 15.06 -14.08
CA ALA A 98 -0.44 13.64 -14.03
C ALA A 98 -0.33 13.17 -12.57
N HIS A 99 -1.11 12.15 -12.20
CA HIS A 99 -1.05 11.51 -10.90
C HIS A 99 -0.52 10.08 -11.03
N LEU A 100 0.61 9.82 -10.39
CA LEU A 100 1.30 8.54 -10.41
C LEU A 100 1.10 7.80 -9.08
N HIS A 101 1.02 6.48 -9.18
CA HIS A 101 1.02 5.58 -8.05
C HIS A 101 2.27 4.69 -8.10
N CYS A 102 2.14 3.39 -8.38
CA CYS A 102 3.29 2.51 -8.53
C CYS A 102 3.77 2.49 -9.99
N ILE A 103 4.96 3.00 -10.28
CA ILE A 103 5.50 3.10 -11.65
C ILE A 103 6.78 2.29 -11.88
N TYR A 104 7.41 1.78 -10.83
CA TYR A 104 8.65 1.04 -10.90
C TYR A 104 8.45 -0.40 -11.42
N HIS A 105 9.51 -0.96 -12.01
CA HIS A 105 9.61 -2.31 -12.58
C HIS A 105 8.87 -2.54 -13.91
N HIS A 106 7.66 -2.01 -14.10
CA HIS A 106 6.87 -2.22 -15.32
C HIS A 106 6.89 -0.99 -16.24
N LEU A 107 6.60 0.19 -15.70
CA LEU A 107 6.57 1.45 -16.47
C LEU A 107 7.92 2.14 -16.50
N SER A 108 8.78 1.90 -15.51
CA SER A 108 10.06 2.57 -15.27
C SER A 108 9.92 4.07 -14.87
N PRO A 109 10.73 4.56 -13.93
CA PRO A 109 10.75 5.99 -13.59
C PRO A 109 11.16 6.91 -14.74
N ALA A 110 11.67 6.34 -15.85
CA ALA A 110 12.04 7.09 -17.06
C ALA A 110 10.88 7.91 -17.67
N ILE A 111 9.62 7.57 -17.39
CA ILE A 111 8.46 8.34 -17.85
C ILE A 111 8.37 9.74 -17.21
N LEU A 112 8.99 9.93 -16.04
CA LEU A 112 8.95 11.20 -15.31
C LEU A 112 9.62 12.33 -16.09
N SER A 113 10.72 12.05 -16.82
CA SER A 113 11.38 13.05 -17.67
C SER A 113 10.46 13.52 -18.80
N VAL A 114 9.67 12.62 -19.37
CA VAL A 114 8.73 12.94 -20.46
C VAL A 114 7.60 13.85 -19.97
N LEU A 115 7.05 13.57 -18.79
CA LEU A 115 6.04 14.43 -18.17
C LEU A 115 6.59 15.84 -17.89
N LYS A 116 7.82 15.93 -17.39
CA LYS A 116 8.48 17.20 -17.12
C LYS A 116 8.81 17.98 -18.39
N GLU A 117 9.33 17.31 -19.42
CA GLU A 117 9.59 17.89 -20.75
C GLU A 117 8.30 18.47 -21.38
N ALA A 118 7.17 17.80 -21.17
CA ALA A 118 5.87 18.26 -21.63
C ALA A 118 5.26 19.37 -20.73
N GLY A 119 5.95 19.75 -19.66
CA GLY A 119 5.48 20.77 -18.72
C GLY A 119 4.25 20.37 -17.93
N ILE A 120 3.97 19.09 -17.72
CA ILE A 120 2.78 18.60 -17.00
C ILE A 120 3.08 18.54 -15.50
N PRO A 121 2.31 19.22 -14.63
CA PRO A 121 2.40 19.08 -13.19
C PRO A 121 2.27 17.61 -12.79
N THR A 122 3.21 17.13 -11.98
CA THR A 122 3.36 15.71 -11.70
C THR A 122 3.33 15.43 -10.21
N VAL A 123 2.33 14.65 -9.78
CA VAL A 123 2.12 14.22 -8.38
C VAL A 123 2.26 12.72 -8.30
N MET A 124 2.89 12.22 -7.24
CA MET A 124 2.99 10.79 -6.97
C MET A 124 2.48 10.46 -5.57
N THR A 125 1.58 9.48 -5.46
CA THR A 125 1.23 8.90 -4.16
C THR A 125 2.24 7.80 -3.79
N ALA A 126 2.96 7.99 -2.70
CA ALA A 126 3.90 7.01 -2.16
C ALA A 126 3.16 5.93 -1.39
N HIS A 127 2.81 4.83 -2.06
CA HIS A 127 2.17 3.67 -1.41
C HIS A 127 3.16 2.80 -0.63
N ASP A 128 4.42 2.88 -0.97
CA ASP A 128 5.55 2.21 -0.31
C ASP A 128 6.79 3.11 -0.32
N LEU A 129 7.88 2.62 0.23
CA LEU A 129 9.12 3.38 0.37
C LEU A 129 10.10 3.22 -0.82
N LYS A 130 9.61 2.89 -2.03
CA LYS A 130 10.48 2.69 -3.22
C LYS A 130 11.33 3.91 -3.56
N ILE A 131 10.81 5.10 -3.39
CA ILE A 131 11.53 6.35 -3.67
C ILE A 131 12.66 6.64 -2.66
N ALA A 132 12.77 5.84 -1.61
CA ALA A 132 13.85 5.84 -0.63
C ALA A 132 14.63 4.52 -0.69
N CYS A 133 13.99 3.40 -0.36
CA CYS A 133 14.61 2.07 -0.32
C CYS A 133 14.49 1.37 -1.67
N PRO A 134 15.60 0.94 -2.30
CA PRO A 134 15.55 0.21 -3.58
C PRO A 134 14.64 -1.02 -3.55
N ALA A 135 14.55 -1.71 -2.41
CA ALA A 135 13.68 -2.86 -2.20
C ALA A 135 12.26 -2.51 -1.71
N TYR A 136 11.88 -1.24 -1.67
CA TYR A 136 10.57 -0.65 -1.30
C TYR A 136 10.02 -1.00 0.10
N LYS A 137 10.50 -2.05 0.75
CA LYS A 137 9.95 -2.55 2.01
C LYS A 137 10.71 -2.08 3.25
N MET A 138 11.96 -1.58 3.11
CA MET A 138 12.88 -1.40 4.24
C MET A 138 12.95 -2.64 5.15
N LEU A 139 12.90 -3.82 4.55
CA LEU A 139 12.88 -5.12 5.22
C LEU A 139 13.77 -6.11 4.49
N ASN A 140 14.47 -6.95 5.22
CA ASN A 140 15.21 -8.09 4.71
C ASN A 140 15.03 -9.31 5.65
N SER A 141 15.79 -10.37 5.42
CA SER A 141 15.72 -11.60 6.24
C SER A 141 16.10 -11.43 7.71
N THR A 142 16.70 -10.28 8.09
CA THR A 142 17.07 -9.97 9.48
C THR A 142 16.14 -8.95 10.16
N GLY A 143 15.02 -8.60 9.53
CA GLY A 143 14.03 -7.61 10.01
C GLY A 143 14.15 -6.26 9.30
N ILE A 144 13.71 -5.18 9.97
CA ILE A 144 13.77 -3.81 9.47
C ILE A 144 15.19 -3.44 9.06
N CYS A 145 15.33 -2.80 7.89
CA CYS A 145 16.61 -2.53 7.28
C CYS A 145 16.68 -1.15 6.63
N GLU A 146 17.57 -0.31 7.12
CA GLU A 146 17.83 1.05 6.57
C GLU A 146 19.26 1.22 6.06
N ARG A 147 19.99 0.12 5.79
CA ARG A 147 21.42 0.14 5.41
C ARG A 147 21.75 0.93 4.16
N CYS A 148 20.77 1.16 3.27
CA CYS A 148 20.97 1.94 2.05
C CYS A 148 20.77 3.45 2.25
N ASN A 149 20.37 3.93 3.42
CA ASN A 149 20.18 5.35 3.71
C ASN A 149 21.54 6.09 3.71
N HIS A 150 22.40 5.74 4.64
CA HIS A 150 23.74 6.33 4.76
C HIS A 150 24.84 5.49 4.08
N GLY A 151 24.43 4.41 3.41
CA GLY A 151 25.35 3.44 2.80
C GLY A 151 25.13 3.27 1.29
N SER A 152 25.82 2.28 0.75
CA SER A 152 25.75 1.97 -0.68
C SER A 152 24.46 1.23 -1.03
N VAL A 153 23.88 1.56 -2.20
CA VAL A 153 22.82 0.80 -2.86
C VAL A 153 23.22 -0.68 -3.07
N LEU A 154 24.53 -0.97 -3.12
CA LEU A 154 25.04 -2.35 -3.24
C LEU A 154 24.62 -3.27 -2.07
N ASN A 155 24.16 -2.70 -0.96
CA ASN A 155 23.54 -3.49 0.12
C ASN A 155 22.34 -4.33 -0.37
N VAL A 156 21.60 -3.85 -1.39
CA VAL A 156 20.52 -4.62 -2.02
C VAL A 156 21.00 -5.94 -2.58
N ILE A 157 22.17 -5.95 -3.22
CA ILE A 157 22.79 -7.16 -3.79
C ILE A 157 23.30 -8.06 -2.67
N LYS A 158 24.07 -7.47 -1.71
CA LYS A 158 24.67 -8.18 -0.59
C LYS A 158 23.65 -8.96 0.23
N HIS A 159 22.49 -8.35 0.47
CA HIS A 159 21.40 -8.93 1.27
C HIS A 159 20.29 -9.57 0.44
N ARG A 160 20.46 -9.68 -0.88
CA ARG A 160 19.47 -10.28 -1.81
C ARG A 160 18.04 -9.79 -1.54
N CYS A 161 17.88 -8.48 -1.37
CA CYS A 161 16.62 -7.88 -0.87
C CYS A 161 15.42 -8.12 -1.80
N ILE A 162 15.64 -8.44 -3.08
CA ILE A 162 14.57 -8.70 -4.04
C ILE A 162 14.34 -10.20 -4.17
N ARG A 163 13.27 -10.69 -3.56
CA ARG A 163 12.82 -12.12 -3.64
C ARG A 163 13.94 -13.13 -3.33
N ASN A 164 14.90 -12.77 -2.47
CA ASN A 164 16.10 -13.55 -2.20
C ASN A 164 16.92 -13.93 -3.45
N SER A 165 16.75 -13.20 -4.55
CA SER A 165 17.41 -13.41 -5.84
C SER A 165 18.58 -12.46 -6.03
N TRP A 166 19.77 -12.99 -6.30
CA TRP A 166 20.94 -12.17 -6.61
C TRP A 166 20.75 -11.37 -7.91
N THR A 167 20.26 -12.03 -8.98
CA THR A 167 20.04 -11.38 -10.28
C THR A 167 19.02 -10.26 -10.23
N ALA A 168 17.87 -10.49 -9.57
CA ALA A 168 16.85 -9.46 -9.37
C ALA A 168 17.40 -8.27 -8.55
N SER A 169 18.20 -8.57 -7.52
CA SER A 169 18.80 -7.54 -6.67
C SER A 169 19.86 -6.72 -7.43
N VAL A 170 20.61 -7.31 -8.35
CA VAL A 170 21.55 -6.59 -9.24
C VAL A 170 20.79 -5.64 -10.17
N ILE A 171 19.72 -6.10 -10.82
CA ILE A 171 18.89 -5.26 -11.71
C ILE A 171 18.34 -4.05 -10.95
N VAL A 172 17.77 -4.27 -9.77
CA VAL A 172 17.22 -3.18 -8.93
C VAL A 172 18.32 -2.26 -8.40
N ALA A 173 19.49 -2.77 -8.07
CA ALA A 173 20.63 -1.94 -7.68
C ALA A 173 21.08 -1.01 -8.82
N ILE A 174 21.14 -1.52 -10.05
CA ILE A 174 21.48 -0.71 -11.25
C ILE A 174 20.37 0.33 -11.48
N GLU A 175 19.10 -0.08 -11.50
CA GLU A 175 17.95 0.82 -11.64
C GLU A 175 17.99 1.95 -10.62
N SER A 176 18.11 1.61 -9.35
CA SER A 176 18.12 2.60 -8.27
C SER A 176 19.35 3.51 -8.31
N SER A 177 20.53 2.96 -8.67
CA SER A 177 21.75 3.78 -8.81
C SER A 177 21.63 4.78 -9.96
N LEU A 178 21.09 4.33 -11.11
CA LEU A 178 20.88 5.20 -12.27
C LEU A 178 19.92 6.34 -11.94
N HIS A 179 18.74 6.01 -11.39
CA HIS A 179 17.73 7.01 -11.09
C HIS A 179 18.11 7.94 -9.93
N ARG A 180 18.92 7.47 -8.96
CA ARG A 180 19.53 8.33 -7.94
C ARG A 180 20.56 9.28 -8.57
N TYR A 181 21.46 8.79 -9.43
CA TYR A 181 22.46 9.62 -10.11
C TYR A 181 21.81 10.70 -10.98
N MET A 182 20.71 10.39 -11.64
CA MET A 182 19.94 11.34 -12.47
C MET A 182 19.00 12.23 -11.65
N ASP A 183 18.85 12.00 -10.34
CA ASP A 183 17.83 12.63 -9.48
C ASP A 183 16.41 12.51 -10.05
N THR A 184 16.09 11.39 -10.70
CA THR A 184 14.88 11.24 -11.51
C THR A 184 13.61 11.56 -10.74
N TYR A 185 13.45 11.06 -9.53
CA TYR A 185 12.26 11.34 -8.73
C TYR A 185 12.27 12.77 -8.19
N SER A 186 13.38 13.18 -7.56
CA SER A 186 13.47 14.48 -6.88
C SER A 186 13.39 15.68 -7.83
N LYS A 187 13.90 15.54 -9.08
CA LYS A 187 13.84 16.61 -10.09
C LYS A 187 12.50 16.70 -10.82
N HIS A 188 11.84 15.57 -11.05
CA HIS A 188 10.69 15.53 -11.94
C HIS A 188 9.34 15.44 -11.25
N LEU A 189 9.29 15.05 -9.97
CA LEU A 189 8.07 15.13 -9.17
C LEU A 189 7.91 16.53 -8.55
N ASP A 190 6.78 17.14 -8.80
CA ASP A 190 6.46 18.45 -8.20
C ASP A 190 6.00 18.26 -6.74
N ARG A 191 5.19 17.24 -6.45
CA ARG A 191 4.77 16.85 -5.09
C ARG A 191 4.71 15.32 -4.95
N VAL A 192 4.90 14.87 -3.72
CA VAL A 192 4.69 13.47 -3.31
C VAL A 192 3.65 13.44 -2.21
N ILE A 193 2.53 12.80 -2.48
CA ILE A 193 1.49 12.53 -1.48
C ILE A 193 1.94 11.35 -0.63
N VAL A 194 1.88 11.53 0.67
CA VAL A 194 2.30 10.52 1.65
C VAL A 194 1.14 10.25 2.61
N PRO A 195 0.61 9.03 2.64
CA PRO A 195 -0.57 8.68 3.44
C PRO A 195 -0.37 8.61 4.96
N SER A 196 0.87 8.63 5.47
CA SER A 196 1.18 8.62 6.90
C SER A 196 2.27 9.62 7.27
N GLN A 197 2.24 10.15 8.48
CA GLN A 197 3.29 11.01 9.00
C GLN A 197 4.60 10.24 9.18
N PHE A 198 4.51 8.98 9.62
CA PHE A 198 5.66 8.09 9.71
C PHE A 198 6.43 8.00 8.37
N TYR A 199 5.72 7.86 7.24
CA TYR A 199 6.40 7.82 5.94
C TYR A 199 6.98 9.18 5.54
N ILE A 200 6.36 10.30 5.92
CA ILE A 200 6.95 11.64 5.73
C ILE A 200 8.29 11.72 6.47
N GLU A 201 8.31 11.38 7.76
CA GLU A 201 9.53 11.38 8.59
C GLU A 201 10.61 10.49 7.96
N LYS A 202 10.25 9.27 7.56
CA LYS A 202 11.17 8.35 6.88
C LYS A 202 11.72 8.92 5.57
N LEU A 203 10.88 9.52 4.74
CA LEU A 203 11.34 10.13 3.49
C LEU A 203 12.27 11.32 3.74
N VAL A 204 11.99 12.16 4.75
CA VAL A 204 12.87 13.27 5.16
C VAL A 204 14.21 12.73 5.68
N GLU A 205 14.21 11.71 6.54
CA GLU A 205 15.42 11.02 7.00
C GLU A 205 16.27 10.47 5.82
N TRP A 206 15.61 10.10 4.73
CA TRP A 206 16.24 9.61 3.50
C TRP A 206 16.54 10.70 2.47
N GLY A 207 16.53 11.97 2.88
CA GLY A 207 16.98 13.12 2.10
C GLY A 207 15.94 13.76 1.19
N TRP A 208 14.66 13.43 1.33
CA TRP A 208 13.60 14.13 0.63
C TRP A 208 13.34 15.52 1.26
N SER A 209 13.15 16.54 0.40
CA SER A 209 12.72 17.85 0.89
C SER A 209 11.31 17.78 1.44
N ALA A 210 11.11 18.23 2.68
CA ALA A 210 9.80 18.29 3.32
C ALA A 210 8.78 19.11 2.51
N GLU A 211 9.22 20.13 1.78
CA GLU A 211 8.37 20.98 0.93
C GLU A 211 7.71 20.23 -0.22
N LYS A 212 8.31 19.10 -0.65
CA LYS A 212 7.73 18.24 -1.70
C LYS A 212 6.74 17.21 -1.17
N LEU A 213 6.74 16.96 0.14
CA LEU A 213 5.92 15.94 0.76
C LEU A 213 4.62 16.56 1.27
N VAL A 214 3.49 15.95 0.90
CA VAL A 214 2.16 16.42 1.28
C VAL A 214 1.42 15.29 1.98
N TYR A 215 1.01 15.51 3.23
CA TYR A 215 0.19 14.55 3.96
C TYR A 215 -1.24 14.54 3.42
N ILE A 216 -1.62 13.48 2.74
CA ILE A 216 -3.01 13.20 2.37
C ILE A 216 -3.26 11.73 2.67
N PRO A 217 -4.00 11.41 3.74
CA PRO A 217 -4.24 10.02 4.14
C PRO A 217 -5.11 9.28 3.11
N ASN A 218 -5.02 7.95 3.11
CA ASN A 218 -5.96 7.11 2.41
C ASN A 218 -7.39 7.38 2.91
N TYR A 219 -8.38 7.00 2.12
CA TYR A 219 -9.79 7.24 2.42
C TYR A 219 -10.60 5.94 2.32
N VAL A 220 -11.78 5.95 2.92
CA VAL A 220 -12.79 4.91 2.75
C VAL A 220 -14.15 5.54 2.47
N ASN A 221 -14.90 4.92 1.54
CA ASN A 221 -16.29 5.31 1.32
C ASN A 221 -17.18 4.63 2.36
N VAL A 222 -17.38 5.29 3.48
CA VAL A 222 -18.13 4.74 4.60
C VAL A 222 -19.56 4.31 4.27
N ASN A 223 -20.15 4.85 3.20
CA ASN A 223 -21.51 4.49 2.76
C ASN A 223 -21.58 3.07 2.15
N GLU A 224 -20.46 2.49 1.76
CA GLU A 224 -20.39 1.11 1.27
C GLU A 224 -20.31 0.08 2.42
N PHE A 225 -20.16 0.54 3.66
CA PHE A 225 -19.93 -0.28 4.83
C PHE A 225 -21.06 -0.12 5.86
N ILE A 226 -21.85 -1.16 6.05
CA ILE A 226 -22.89 -1.19 7.07
C ILE A 226 -22.27 -1.67 8.39
N PRO A 227 -22.13 -0.81 9.42
CA PRO A 227 -21.46 -1.18 10.66
C PRO A 227 -22.30 -2.13 11.52
N LEU A 228 -21.60 -3.00 12.26
CA LEU A 228 -22.20 -3.81 13.33
C LEU A 228 -21.32 -3.72 14.58
N TYR A 229 -21.84 -3.10 15.62
CA TYR A 229 -21.05 -2.80 16.82
C TYR A 229 -21.05 -3.95 17.84
N THR A 230 -21.97 -4.89 17.75
CA THR A 230 -22.01 -6.06 18.65
C THR A 230 -20.72 -6.86 18.53
N PRO A 231 -19.96 -7.05 19.62
CA PRO A 231 -18.72 -7.82 19.58
C PRO A 231 -19.01 -9.30 19.33
N GLY A 232 -18.21 -9.91 18.48
CA GLY A 232 -18.23 -11.35 18.25
C GLY A 232 -17.38 -12.12 19.26
N SER A 233 -17.22 -13.42 18.99
CA SER A 233 -16.49 -14.35 19.84
C SER A 233 -15.05 -14.66 19.35
N TYR A 234 -14.60 -14.08 18.23
CA TYR A 234 -13.29 -14.36 17.64
C TYR A 234 -12.55 -13.09 17.25
N PHE A 235 -11.22 -13.17 17.19
CA PHE A 235 -10.38 -12.16 16.55
C PHE A 235 -10.22 -12.46 15.06
N LEU A 236 -10.04 -11.42 14.25
CA LEU A 236 -9.93 -11.57 12.82
C LEU A 236 -8.64 -10.92 12.29
N TYR A 237 -7.91 -11.65 11.47
CA TYR A 237 -6.95 -11.10 10.53
C TYR A 237 -7.50 -11.23 9.11
N PHE A 238 -7.37 -10.18 8.31
CA PHE A 238 -7.60 -10.27 6.87
C PHE A 238 -6.55 -9.49 6.08
N GLY A 239 -6.02 -10.13 5.06
CA GLY A 239 -4.98 -9.57 4.22
C GLY A 239 -4.12 -10.64 3.57
N ARG A 240 -3.07 -10.20 2.87
CA ARG A 240 -2.12 -11.10 2.23
C ARG A 240 -1.31 -11.89 3.27
N LEU A 241 -1.21 -13.21 3.09
CA LEU A 241 -0.40 -14.07 3.95
C LEU A 241 1.07 -14.03 3.49
N ALA A 242 1.81 -13.05 4.00
CA ALA A 242 3.22 -12.82 3.69
C ALA A 242 4.02 -12.63 4.99
N PRO A 243 5.34 -12.94 4.98
CA PRO A 243 6.15 -12.90 6.20
C PRO A 243 6.05 -11.57 6.96
N GLU A 244 6.08 -10.46 6.22
CA GLU A 244 6.01 -9.11 6.77
C GLU A 244 4.71 -8.74 7.47
N LYS A 245 3.65 -9.55 7.29
CA LYS A 245 2.34 -9.29 7.91
C LYS A 245 2.22 -9.85 9.33
N GLY A 246 3.22 -10.59 9.84
CA GLY A 246 3.29 -11.02 11.22
C GLY A 246 2.21 -12.03 11.67
N VAL A 247 1.57 -12.72 10.72
CA VAL A 247 0.48 -13.67 11.04
C VAL A 247 1.01 -14.83 11.88
N GLY A 248 2.28 -15.21 11.75
CA GLY A 248 2.91 -16.21 12.60
C GLY A 248 2.97 -15.80 14.09
N THR A 249 3.28 -14.55 14.37
CA THR A 249 3.24 -13.96 15.71
C THR A 249 1.81 -13.96 16.26
N LEU A 250 0.82 -13.59 15.44
CA LEU A 250 -0.60 -13.62 15.84
C LEU A 250 -1.08 -15.04 16.18
N ILE A 251 -0.74 -16.05 15.38
CA ILE A 251 -1.09 -17.45 15.64
C ILE A 251 -0.54 -17.90 17.02
N ARG A 252 0.73 -17.59 17.31
CA ARG A 252 1.35 -17.94 18.61
C ARG A 252 0.68 -17.21 19.77
N ALA A 253 0.41 -15.91 19.59
CA ALA A 253 -0.25 -15.09 20.61
C ALA A 253 -1.70 -15.56 20.89
N ALA A 254 -2.48 -15.88 19.84
CA ALA A 254 -3.85 -16.37 19.98
C ALA A 254 -3.90 -17.73 20.70
N ALA A 255 -2.96 -18.65 20.38
CA ALA A 255 -2.83 -19.94 21.06
C ALA A 255 -2.42 -19.77 22.54
N LEU A 256 -1.48 -18.84 22.84
CA LEU A 256 -1.06 -18.52 24.19
C LEU A 256 -2.23 -17.93 25.02
N ALA A 257 -2.96 -17.00 24.45
CA ALA A 257 -4.13 -16.36 25.04
C ALA A 257 -5.39 -17.28 25.07
N LYS A 258 -5.35 -18.42 24.39
CA LYS A 258 -6.47 -19.37 24.25
C LYS A 258 -7.75 -18.70 23.71
N VAL A 259 -7.60 -17.86 22.68
CA VAL A 259 -8.71 -17.15 22.06
C VAL A 259 -8.96 -17.62 20.63
N PRO A 260 -10.21 -17.63 20.15
CA PRO A 260 -10.53 -17.98 18.78
C PRO A 260 -9.98 -16.96 17.77
N LEU A 261 -9.32 -17.44 16.73
CA LEU A 261 -8.74 -16.64 15.67
C LEU A 261 -9.21 -17.12 14.29
N LYS A 262 -9.73 -16.19 13.48
CA LYS A 262 -10.01 -16.43 12.07
C LYS A 262 -9.01 -15.68 11.19
N ILE A 263 -8.50 -16.36 10.16
CA ILE A 263 -7.51 -15.83 9.22
C ILE A 263 -8.10 -15.86 7.81
N VAL A 264 -8.26 -14.67 7.23
CA VAL A 264 -8.78 -14.47 5.87
C VAL A 264 -7.68 -13.97 4.97
N GLY A 265 -7.45 -14.66 3.87
CA GLY A 265 -6.47 -14.29 2.86
C GLY A 265 -5.71 -15.48 2.31
N ILE A 266 -4.90 -15.20 1.31
CA ILE A 266 -3.98 -16.13 0.65
C ILE A 266 -2.59 -15.49 0.54
N GLY A 267 -1.57 -16.29 0.35
CA GLY A 267 -0.23 -15.74 0.15
C GLY A 267 0.89 -16.77 0.20
N PRO A 268 2.14 -16.33 -0.02
CA PRO A 268 3.27 -17.24 -0.19
C PRO A 268 3.61 -18.10 1.05
N VAL A 269 3.19 -17.68 2.25
CA VAL A 269 3.49 -18.40 3.51
C VAL A 269 2.26 -19.12 4.10
N GLU A 270 1.18 -19.27 3.31
CA GLU A 270 -0.06 -19.88 3.80
C GLU A 270 0.15 -21.30 4.34
N LEU A 271 0.93 -22.12 3.62
CA LEU A 271 1.20 -23.50 4.04
C LEU A 271 1.97 -23.54 5.36
N GLU A 272 3.03 -22.74 5.47
CA GLU A 272 3.84 -22.63 6.69
C GLU A 272 3.01 -22.17 7.91
N LEU A 273 2.07 -21.25 7.69
CA LEU A 273 1.17 -20.76 8.75
C LEU A 273 0.16 -21.82 9.19
N LYS A 274 -0.37 -22.61 8.26
CA LYS A 274 -1.27 -23.75 8.57
C LYS A 274 -0.53 -24.85 9.34
N GLU A 275 0.69 -25.17 8.94
CA GLU A 275 1.56 -26.11 9.67
C GLU A 275 1.87 -25.62 11.07
N LEU A 276 2.20 -24.33 11.22
CA LEU A 276 2.44 -23.71 12.52
C LEU A 276 1.21 -23.80 13.43
N ALA A 277 0.02 -23.48 12.91
CA ALA A 277 -1.23 -23.56 13.67
C ALA A 277 -1.54 -25.01 14.11
N ALA A 278 -1.34 -25.98 13.23
CA ALA A 278 -1.53 -27.40 13.54
C ALA A 278 -0.55 -27.90 14.63
N GLN A 279 0.69 -27.41 14.63
CA GLN A 279 1.71 -27.80 15.62
C GLN A 279 1.44 -27.18 17.01
N ILE A 280 1.01 -25.93 17.05
CA ILE A 280 0.79 -25.21 18.30
C ILE A 280 -0.58 -25.57 18.92
N GLY A 281 -1.56 -25.89 18.08
CA GLY A 281 -2.95 -26.08 18.48
C GLY A 281 -3.66 -24.74 18.73
N GLY A 282 -4.89 -24.82 19.29
CA GLY A 282 -5.74 -23.66 19.52
C GLY A 282 -6.90 -23.60 18.52
N GLU A 283 -7.79 -22.65 18.74
CA GLU A 283 -8.97 -22.44 17.87
C GLU A 283 -8.62 -21.45 16.75
N ILE A 284 -7.92 -21.94 15.72
CA ILE A 284 -7.40 -21.14 14.60
C ILE A 284 -7.98 -21.66 13.28
N GLU A 285 -8.75 -20.80 12.60
CA GLU A 285 -9.45 -21.15 11.36
C GLU A 285 -8.92 -20.34 10.17
N PHE A 286 -8.51 -21.02 9.10
CA PHE A 286 -8.13 -20.40 7.83
C PHE A 286 -9.29 -20.46 6.85
N LEU A 287 -9.78 -19.30 6.44
CA LEU A 287 -10.97 -19.17 5.59
C LEU A 287 -10.66 -18.97 4.10
N GLY A 288 -9.36 -18.82 3.75
CA GLY A 288 -8.97 -18.53 2.38
C GLY A 288 -9.29 -17.09 1.97
N HIS A 289 -9.47 -16.86 0.68
CA HIS A 289 -9.74 -15.53 0.14
C HIS A 289 -11.24 -15.18 0.23
N HIS A 290 -11.55 -14.06 0.86
CA HIS A 290 -12.87 -13.44 0.86
C HIS A 290 -12.79 -11.98 0.42
N SER A 291 -13.86 -11.48 -0.20
CA SER A 291 -14.01 -10.09 -0.63
C SER A 291 -15.48 -9.66 -0.59
N GLY A 292 -15.74 -8.35 -0.71
CA GLY A 292 -17.09 -7.79 -0.72
C GLY A 292 -17.90 -8.16 0.53
N THR A 293 -19.19 -8.46 0.35
CA THR A 293 -20.11 -8.75 1.47
C THR A 293 -19.68 -9.91 2.35
N GLY A 294 -19.07 -10.96 1.77
CA GLY A 294 -18.58 -12.10 2.55
C GLY A 294 -17.44 -11.73 3.50
N LEU A 295 -16.52 -10.86 3.08
CA LEU A 295 -15.49 -10.32 3.96
C LEU A 295 -16.10 -9.38 5.01
N HIS A 296 -17.03 -8.51 4.61
CA HIS A 296 -17.69 -7.60 5.53
C HIS A 296 -18.42 -8.35 6.65
N ASP A 297 -19.08 -9.49 6.36
CA ASP A 297 -19.76 -10.32 7.36
C ASP A 297 -18.78 -10.92 8.37
N LEU A 298 -17.62 -11.39 7.90
CA LEU A 298 -16.55 -11.90 8.76
C LEU A 298 -15.98 -10.79 9.66
N VAL A 299 -15.76 -9.59 9.12
CA VAL A 299 -15.33 -8.45 9.93
C VAL A 299 -16.40 -8.06 10.95
N ARG A 300 -17.66 -7.94 10.53
CA ARG A 300 -18.79 -7.61 11.45
C ARG A 300 -18.99 -8.62 12.56
N GLY A 301 -18.70 -9.90 12.29
CA GLY A 301 -18.77 -10.98 13.29
C GLY A 301 -17.57 -11.05 14.24
N ALA A 302 -16.52 -10.26 14.01
CA ALA A 302 -15.33 -10.27 14.87
C ALA A 302 -15.54 -9.46 16.16
N ARG A 303 -14.77 -9.77 17.18
CA ARG A 303 -14.66 -8.96 18.41
C ARG A 303 -13.74 -7.74 18.15
N ALA A 304 -12.59 -7.98 17.52
CA ALA A 304 -11.67 -6.97 17.03
C ALA A 304 -10.92 -7.51 15.81
N VAL A 305 -10.38 -6.61 15.00
CA VAL A 305 -9.46 -6.94 13.90
C VAL A 305 -8.03 -6.72 14.36
N VAL A 306 -7.13 -7.65 14.00
CA VAL A 306 -5.73 -7.61 14.41
C VAL A 306 -4.84 -7.32 13.20
N LEU A 307 -3.94 -6.33 13.34
CA LEU A 307 -2.91 -5.98 12.36
C LEU A 307 -1.53 -6.24 12.95
N PRO A 308 -1.00 -7.47 12.86
CA PRO A 308 0.23 -7.87 13.55
C PRO A 308 1.50 -7.61 12.74
N SER A 309 1.50 -6.59 11.88
CA SER A 309 2.57 -6.32 10.93
C SER A 309 3.95 -6.19 11.57
N GLU A 310 4.97 -6.72 10.87
CA GLU A 310 6.38 -6.74 11.29
C GLU A 310 7.27 -5.91 10.34
N TRP A 311 6.68 -5.04 9.56
CA TRP A 311 7.34 -4.11 8.66
C TRP A 311 6.71 -2.72 8.75
N PHE A 312 7.38 -1.72 8.19
CA PHE A 312 6.81 -0.38 8.11
C PHE A 312 5.58 -0.34 7.22
N GLU A 313 4.39 -0.46 7.83
CA GLU A 313 3.13 -0.18 7.14
C GLU A 313 3.02 1.32 6.86
N ASN A 314 2.37 1.67 5.76
CA ASN A 314 2.00 3.05 5.50
C ASN A 314 0.66 3.37 6.20
N ALA A 315 -0.45 3.31 5.48
CA ALA A 315 -1.80 3.50 5.99
C ALA A 315 -2.67 2.33 5.51
N PRO A 316 -2.76 1.24 6.30
CA PRO A 316 -3.41 0.01 5.86
C PRO A 316 -4.91 0.19 5.67
N MET A 317 -5.42 -0.12 4.47
CA MET A 317 -6.85 -0.03 4.14
C MET A 317 -7.70 -0.93 5.01
N SER A 318 -7.18 -2.09 5.42
CA SER A 318 -7.89 -3.03 6.31
C SER A 318 -8.24 -2.42 7.66
N LEU A 319 -7.46 -1.46 8.16
CA LEU A 319 -7.77 -0.71 9.37
C LEU A 319 -8.99 0.21 9.12
N LEU A 320 -8.97 0.99 8.03
CA LEU A 320 -10.07 1.89 7.68
C LEU A 320 -11.38 1.13 7.43
N GLU A 321 -11.31 0.01 6.71
CA GLU A 321 -12.45 -0.86 6.44
C GLU A 321 -13.03 -1.46 7.74
N SER A 322 -12.17 -1.83 8.69
CA SER A 322 -12.60 -2.37 9.99
C SER A 322 -13.33 -1.32 10.82
N TYR A 323 -12.81 -0.10 10.89
CA TYR A 323 -13.51 1.01 11.53
C TYR A 323 -14.83 1.35 10.84
N ALA A 324 -14.85 1.35 9.50
CA ALA A 324 -16.06 1.56 8.73
C ALA A 324 -17.13 0.49 9.02
N LEU A 325 -16.73 -0.73 9.34
CA LEU A 325 -17.62 -1.82 9.76
C LEU A 325 -17.92 -1.85 11.28
N GLY A 326 -17.41 -0.86 12.04
CA GLY A 326 -17.70 -0.69 13.47
C GLY A 326 -16.90 -1.62 14.37
N LYS A 327 -15.68 -2.01 13.97
CA LYS A 327 -14.82 -2.91 14.76
C LYS A 327 -13.56 -2.21 15.25
N PRO A 328 -13.21 -2.36 16.55
CA PRO A 328 -11.97 -1.86 17.08
C PRO A 328 -10.77 -2.65 16.53
N ILE A 329 -9.59 -2.02 16.61
CA ILE A 329 -8.35 -2.55 16.08
C ILE A 329 -7.38 -2.93 17.20
N ILE A 330 -6.65 -4.02 17.02
CA ILE A 330 -5.43 -4.33 17.76
C ILE A 330 -4.28 -4.24 16.76
N GLY A 331 -3.45 -3.20 16.88
CA GLY A 331 -2.41 -2.88 15.90
C GLY A 331 -0.99 -2.96 16.46
N ALA A 332 -0.05 -3.49 15.66
CA ALA A 332 1.37 -3.46 16.02
C ALA A 332 1.90 -2.02 16.04
N ARG A 333 2.72 -1.67 17.05
CA ARG A 333 3.43 -0.38 17.11
C ARG A 333 4.57 -0.35 16.11
N ILE A 334 4.22 -0.23 14.83
CA ILE A 334 5.18 -0.18 13.72
C ILE A 334 4.61 0.61 12.53
N GLY A 335 5.45 1.39 11.87
CA GLY A 335 5.04 2.19 10.72
C GLY A 335 3.95 3.20 11.06
N GLY A 336 3.03 3.42 10.13
CA GLY A 336 1.90 4.32 10.30
C GLY A 336 0.69 3.71 11.03
N ILE A 337 0.75 2.45 11.50
CA ILE A 337 -0.37 1.85 12.25
C ILE A 337 -0.72 2.62 13.52
N PRO A 338 0.25 3.01 14.39
CA PRO A 338 -0.06 3.72 15.62
C PRO A 338 -0.74 5.07 15.40
N GLU A 339 -0.47 5.75 14.29
CA GLU A 339 -1.09 7.05 13.97
C GLU A 339 -2.60 6.96 13.74
N MET A 340 -3.09 5.77 13.39
CA MET A 340 -4.48 5.51 13.02
C MET A 340 -5.29 4.90 14.17
N ILE A 341 -4.68 4.69 15.33
CA ILE A 341 -5.32 4.11 16.52
C ILE A 341 -5.26 5.12 17.66
N VAL A 342 -6.42 5.50 18.17
CA VAL A 342 -6.51 6.26 19.43
C VAL A 342 -6.63 5.23 20.55
N GLU A 343 -5.54 5.12 21.36
CA GLU A 343 -5.40 4.09 22.38
C GLU A 343 -6.57 4.13 23.37
N GLU A 344 -7.15 2.97 23.64
CA GLU A 344 -8.31 2.75 24.53
C GLU A 344 -9.61 3.46 24.08
N GLU A 345 -9.61 4.15 22.94
CA GLU A 345 -10.78 4.82 22.37
C GLU A 345 -11.26 4.13 21.06
N THR A 346 -10.35 3.86 20.11
CA THR A 346 -10.68 3.17 18.86
C THR A 346 -10.07 1.77 18.76
N GLY A 347 -9.14 1.44 19.66
CA GLY A 347 -8.44 0.16 19.67
C GLY A 347 -7.30 0.14 20.67
N TRP A 348 -6.38 -0.77 20.44
CA TRP A 348 -5.19 -0.99 21.27
C TRP A 348 -3.96 -1.21 20.40
N THR A 349 -2.80 -0.88 20.95
CA THR A 349 -1.53 -1.17 20.30
C THR A 349 -0.70 -2.16 21.12
N PHE A 350 0.16 -2.91 20.44
CA PHE A 350 1.11 -3.83 21.07
C PHE A 350 2.47 -3.72 20.39
N GLU A 351 3.55 -4.15 21.07
CA GLU A 351 4.90 -4.13 20.52
C GLU A 351 5.05 -5.14 19.38
N SER A 352 5.47 -4.66 18.19
CA SER A 352 5.62 -5.52 17.01
C SER A 352 6.56 -6.70 17.30
N GLN A 353 6.22 -7.89 16.81
CA GLN A 353 6.93 -9.15 17.03
C GLN A 353 6.91 -9.69 18.48
N ASN A 354 6.24 -9.01 19.40
CA ASN A 354 6.14 -9.44 20.79
C ASN A 354 4.87 -10.31 20.99
N ILE A 355 5.08 -11.62 21.12
CA ILE A 355 4.00 -12.61 21.26
C ILE A 355 3.27 -12.43 22.59
N GLU A 356 4.00 -12.18 23.66
CA GLU A 356 3.48 -12.04 25.02
C GLU A 356 2.64 -10.78 25.16
N ASP A 357 3.09 -9.64 24.61
CA ASP A 357 2.38 -8.38 24.63
C ASP A 357 1.08 -8.47 23.80
N LEU A 358 1.13 -9.10 22.61
CA LEU A 358 -0.06 -9.36 21.82
C LEU A 358 -1.03 -10.32 22.52
N ALA A 359 -0.54 -11.39 23.14
CA ALA A 359 -1.37 -12.33 23.88
C ALA A 359 -2.09 -11.66 25.07
N ALA A 360 -1.38 -10.86 25.84
CA ALA A 360 -1.97 -10.09 26.93
C ALA A 360 -3.05 -9.09 26.43
N CYS A 361 -2.81 -8.45 25.28
CA CYS A 361 -3.78 -7.58 24.64
C CYS A 361 -5.03 -8.36 24.19
N LEU A 362 -4.88 -9.53 23.57
CA LEU A 362 -5.98 -10.40 23.16
C LEU A 362 -6.80 -10.88 24.37
N GLU A 363 -6.17 -11.30 25.44
CA GLU A 363 -6.84 -11.71 26.71
C GLU A 363 -7.63 -10.53 27.31
N LYS A 364 -7.02 -9.35 27.42
CA LYS A 364 -7.66 -8.11 27.86
C LYS A 364 -8.93 -7.86 27.05
N VAL A 365 -8.81 -7.84 25.72
CA VAL A 365 -9.92 -7.52 24.82
C VAL A 365 -10.99 -8.61 24.84
N MET A 366 -10.63 -9.87 25.05
CA MET A 366 -11.62 -10.96 25.16
C MET A 366 -12.47 -10.85 26.43
N THR A 367 -11.89 -10.34 27.53
CA THR A 367 -12.52 -10.34 28.86
C THR A 367 -13.16 -9.02 29.26
N ILE A 368 -12.86 -7.89 28.59
CA ILE A 368 -13.48 -6.61 28.89
C ILE A 368 -14.98 -6.62 28.59
N LYS A 369 -15.73 -5.72 29.27
CA LYS A 369 -17.17 -5.56 29.08
C LYS A 369 -17.49 -5.26 27.60
N GLU A 370 -18.52 -5.92 27.09
CA GLU A 370 -18.98 -5.72 25.71
C GLU A 370 -19.33 -4.26 25.39
N SER A 371 -19.88 -3.52 26.37
CA SER A 371 -20.20 -2.11 26.22
C SER A 371 -18.99 -1.24 25.88
N ILE A 372 -17.78 -1.62 26.35
CA ILE A 372 -16.52 -0.93 26.02
C ILE A 372 -16.16 -1.21 24.56
N VAL A 373 -16.21 -2.49 24.14
CA VAL A 373 -15.93 -2.87 22.74
C VAL A 373 -16.90 -2.19 21.77
N VAL A 374 -18.19 -2.12 22.14
CA VAL A 374 -19.22 -1.39 21.38
C VAL A 374 -18.89 0.10 21.28
N GLY A 375 -18.48 0.72 22.40
CA GLY A 375 -18.05 2.12 22.43
C GLY A 375 -16.91 2.38 21.48
N MET A 376 -15.88 1.53 21.53
CA MET A 376 -14.71 1.64 20.63
C MET A 376 -15.06 1.44 19.16
N GLY A 377 -15.94 0.50 18.84
CA GLY A 377 -16.41 0.31 17.47
C GLY A 377 -17.14 1.54 16.93
N LYS A 378 -17.94 2.22 17.77
CA LYS A 378 -18.60 3.48 17.42
C LYS A 378 -17.59 4.62 17.25
N ALA A 379 -16.65 4.76 18.19
CA ALA A 379 -15.60 5.77 18.12
C ALA A 379 -14.72 5.58 16.87
N GLY A 380 -14.33 4.34 16.54
CA GLY A 380 -13.60 4.02 15.32
C GLY A 380 -14.38 4.39 14.04
N ARG A 381 -15.68 4.11 14.02
CA ARG A 381 -16.56 4.51 12.90
C ARG A 381 -16.62 6.04 12.76
N GLU A 382 -16.84 6.75 13.84
CA GLU A 382 -16.87 8.22 13.85
C GLU A 382 -15.53 8.82 13.43
N TYR A 383 -14.43 8.25 13.92
CA TYR A 383 -13.07 8.67 13.57
C TYR A 383 -12.80 8.54 12.06
N VAL A 384 -13.19 7.42 11.44
CA VAL A 384 -12.99 7.23 10.00
C VAL A 384 -13.90 8.16 9.17
N GLU A 385 -15.12 8.42 9.61
CA GLU A 385 -16.04 9.36 8.95
C GLU A 385 -15.50 10.79 8.97
N GLN A 386 -14.91 11.20 10.07
CA GLN A 386 -14.39 12.55 10.24
C GLN A 386 -13.02 12.74 9.59
N THR A 387 -12.13 11.75 9.67
CA THR A 387 -10.71 11.92 9.31
C THR A 387 -10.37 11.34 7.94
N PHE A 388 -10.97 10.21 7.57
CA PHE A 388 -10.59 9.44 6.37
C PHE A 388 -11.73 9.34 5.33
N SER A 389 -12.60 10.35 5.31
CA SER A 389 -13.73 10.38 4.35
C SER A 389 -13.31 10.73 2.94
N CYS A 390 -14.09 10.25 1.95
CA CYS A 390 -13.94 10.62 0.54
C CYS A 390 -13.95 12.14 0.34
N GLN A 391 -14.80 12.87 1.07
CA GLN A 391 -14.93 14.33 0.94
C GLN A 391 -13.65 15.05 1.33
N ARG A 392 -13.02 14.66 2.45
CA ARG A 392 -11.73 15.23 2.87
C ARG A 392 -10.63 14.92 1.87
N TYR A 393 -10.54 13.67 1.44
CA TYR A 393 -9.58 13.26 0.42
C TYR A 393 -9.73 14.10 -0.86
N VAL A 394 -10.94 14.17 -1.40
CA VAL A 394 -11.25 14.97 -2.61
C VAL A 394 -10.88 16.43 -2.41
N SER A 395 -11.27 17.04 -1.29
CA SER A 395 -10.94 18.45 -1.00
C SER A 395 -9.43 18.70 -0.99
N SER A 396 -8.66 17.82 -0.33
CA SER A 396 -7.19 17.92 -0.29
C SER A 396 -6.58 17.75 -1.68
N MET A 397 -7.07 16.79 -2.46
CA MET A 397 -6.59 16.55 -3.83
C MET A 397 -6.87 17.74 -4.75
N LEU A 398 -8.09 18.30 -4.72
CA LEU A 398 -8.45 19.47 -5.52
C LEU A 398 -7.61 20.70 -5.17
N THR A 399 -7.33 20.91 -3.88
CA THR A 399 -6.45 22.00 -3.42
C THR A 399 -5.05 21.82 -3.99
N LEU A 400 -4.46 20.62 -3.83
CA LEU A 400 -3.13 20.31 -4.34
C LEU A 400 -3.03 20.49 -5.87
N TYR A 401 -4.01 20.00 -6.61
CA TYR A 401 -3.99 20.12 -8.08
C TYR A 401 -4.10 21.59 -8.52
N ARG A 402 -4.96 22.40 -7.87
CA ARG A 402 -5.07 23.84 -8.16
C ARG A 402 -3.76 24.57 -7.91
N GLU A 403 -3.11 24.33 -6.78
CA GLU A 403 -1.80 24.93 -6.45
C GLU A 403 -0.76 24.63 -7.53
N LEU A 404 -0.70 23.38 -7.98
CA LEU A 404 0.25 22.94 -9.00
C LEU A 404 -0.03 23.53 -10.40
N MET A 405 -1.28 23.72 -10.75
CA MET A 405 -1.65 24.34 -12.03
C MET A 405 -1.38 25.83 -12.04
N ILE A 406 -1.64 26.54 -10.92
CA ILE A 406 -1.37 27.99 -10.80
C ILE A 406 0.14 28.28 -10.82
N SER A 407 0.95 27.43 -10.21
CA SER A 407 2.42 27.63 -10.19
C SER A 407 3.10 27.49 -11.55
N LYS A 408 2.34 27.19 -12.61
CA LYS A 408 2.79 27.00 -13.98
C LYS A 408 2.70 28.26 -14.83
N ASP A 409 1.84 29.20 -14.43
CA ASP A 409 1.67 30.55 -15.04
C ASP A 409 2.68 31.54 -14.43
#